data_4220ee604ce6dd518497fc9a8fa72e7e
#
_entry.id   4220ee604ce6dd518497fc9a8fa72e7e
#
_cell.length_a   1.000
_cell.length_b   1.000
_cell.length_c   1.000
_cell.angle_alpha   90.00
_cell.angle_beta   90.00
_cell.angle_gamma   90.00
#
_symmetry.space_group_name_H-M   'P 1'
#
loop_
_entity.id
_entity.type
_entity.pdbx_description
1 polymer ?
#
loop_
_entity_poly.entity_id
_entity_poly.type
_entity_poly.pdbx_seq_one_letter_code
_entity_poly.pdbx_strand_id
1 'polypeptide(L)'
;DLEFIGLRNFMLNLNGSWIKSKVSFDSENSLEHDRPMQGQSPYLVNAGLFYQTEKAGVMAGVLYNRIGKRIVGIGRSDMSVGGSINNDIPDMYEMPHDALDIVLSKKFGKQVEVKLNAKDVIGQDAVFKQFPRFEDANGQIVEREQTTKRFAPGRSFTLSVSIHL
;
A
#
# COMPACT_ATOMS: atom_id res chain seq x y z
N ASP A 1 -35.18 -4.63 8.36
CA ASP A 1 -34.73 -4.63 9.76
C ASP A 1 -33.47 -5.47 9.88
N LEU A 2 -32.34 -4.83 10.16
CA LEU A 2 -31.04 -5.49 10.31
C LEU A 2 -30.98 -6.42 11.53
N GLU A 3 -31.90 -6.26 12.47
CA GLU A 3 -32.01 -7.13 13.64
C GLU A 3 -32.38 -8.57 13.28
N PHE A 4 -33.20 -8.76 12.25
CA PHE A 4 -33.64 -10.06 11.80
C PHE A 4 -32.50 -10.89 11.16
N ILE A 5 -31.48 -10.22 10.65
CA ILE A 5 -30.34 -10.87 9.94
C ILE A 5 -29.15 -11.15 10.89
N GLY A 6 -29.25 -10.78 12.18
CA GLY A 6 -28.16 -10.96 13.14
C GLY A 6 -26.95 -10.04 12.94
N LEU A 7 -27.10 -8.98 12.13
CA LEU A 7 -26.02 -8.05 11.77
C LEU A 7 -25.85 -6.88 12.74
N ARG A 8 -26.68 -6.76 13.77
CA ARG A 8 -26.67 -5.62 14.72
C ARG A 8 -25.31 -5.43 15.45
N ASN A 9 -24.52 -6.47 15.53
CA ASN A 9 -23.21 -6.44 16.20
C ASN A 9 -22.04 -6.20 15.25
N PHE A 10 -22.30 -6.07 13.95
CA PHE A 10 -21.28 -5.82 12.94
C PHE A 10 -21.20 -4.34 12.57
N MET A 11 -19.98 -3.88 12.33
CA MET A 11 -19.68 -2.57 11.79
C MET A 11 -18.75 -2.72 10.60
N LEU A 12 -19.15 -2.17 9.46
CA LEU A 12 -18.37 -2.13 8.24
C LEU A 12 -17.90 -0.69 8.00
N ASN A 13 -16.57 -0.52 7.87
CA ASN A 13 -15.94 0.74 7.50
C ASN A 13 -15.29 0.58 6.12
N LEU A 14 -15.66 1.42 5.18
CA LEU A 14 -15.06 1.46 3.86
C LEU A 14 -14.57 2.88 3.56
N ASN A 15 -13.34 3.00 3.12
CA ASN A 15 -12.76 4.24 2.66
C ASN A 15 -11.97 3.98 1.38
N GLY A 16 -12.20 4.78 0.35
CA GLY A 16 -11.50 4.73 -0.91
C GLY A 16 -11.10 6.13 -1.36
N SER A 17 -9.89 6.28 -1.85
CA SER A 17 -9.40 7.50 -2.46
C SER A 17 -8.90 7.20 -3.86
N TRP A 18 -9.31 8.05 -4.83
CA TRP A 18 -8.78 8.05 -6.18
C TRP A 18 -8.14 9.41 -6.45
N ILE A 19 -6.85 9.40 -6.76
CA ILE A 19 -6.05 10.62 -6.84
C ILE A 19 -5.36 10.66 -8.20
N LYS A 20 -5.54 11.77 -8.92
CA LYS A 20 -4.84 12.05 -10.17
C LYS A 20 -3.99 13.29 -9.98
N SER A 21 -2.69 13.16 -10.15
CA SER A 21 -1.74 14.25 -10.13
C SER A 21 -0.91 14.25 -11.41
N LYS A 22 -0.44 15.42 -11.78
CA LYS A 22 0.38 15.62 -12.96
C LYS A 22 1.44 16.68 -12.65
N VAL A 23 2.69 16.33 -12.89
CA VAL A 23 3.81 17.26 -12.90
C VAL A 23 4.31 17.33 -14.33
N SER A 24 4.30 18.52 -14.92
CA SER A 24 4.75 18.76 -16.31
C SER A 24 6.15 19.36 -16.30
N PHE A 25 6.98 18.96 -17.25
CA PHE A 25 8.33 19.46 -17.44
C PHE A 25 8.42 20.15 -18.80
N ASP A 26 8.84 21.42 -18.78
CA ASP A 26 9.05 22.23 -19.99
C ASP A 26 10.48 22.09 -20.56
N SER A 27 11.06 20.89 -20.49
CA SER A 27 12.40 20.64 -21.02
C SER A 27 12.30 19.92 -22.37
N GLU A 28 12.76 20.59 -23.43
CA GLU A 28 12.80 20.04 -24.79
C GLU A 28 13.70 18.78 -24.90
N ASN A 29 14.63 18.60 -23.96
CA ASN A 29 15.56 17.48 -23.93
C ASN A 29 15.18 16.38 -22.93
N SER A 30 14.01 16.46 -22.31
CA SER A 30 13.52 15.43 -21.40
C SER A 30 12.73 14.36 -22.15
N LEU A 31 13.01 13.08 -21.89
CA LEU A 31 12.19 11.96 -22.36
C LEU A 31 10.83 11.90 -21.68
N GLU A 32 10.69 12.58 -20.54
CA GLU A 32 9.45 12.62 -19.77
C GLU A 32 8.89 14.03 -19.76
N HIS A 33 7.69 14.17 -20.33
CA HIS A 33 6.96 15.44 -20.33
C HIS A 33 6.01 15.57 -19.14
N ASP A 34 5.48 14.44 -18.67
CA ASP A 34 4.45 14.40 -17.64
C ASP A 34 4.62 13.17 -16.76
N ARG A 35 4.55 13.35 -15.44
CA ARG A 35 4.53 12.21 -14.50
C ARG A 35 3.64 12.48 -13.29
N PRO A 36 3.19 11.43 -12.55
CA PRO A 36 2.53 11.60 -11.27
C PRO A 36 3.46 12.26 -10.23
N MET A 37 2.87 12.91 -9.24
CA MET A 37 3.64 13.47 -8.12
C MET A 37 4.32 12.36 -7.31
N GLN A 38 5.57 12.62 -6.92
CA GLN A 38 6.32 11.70 -6.06
C GLN A 38 5.58 11.46 -4.73
N GLY A 39 5.60 10.21 -4.26
CA GLY A 39 4.95 9.79 -3.02
C GLY A 39 3.45 9.57 -3.13
N GLN A 40 2.81 10.00 -4.21
CA GLN A 40 1.36 9.91 -4.38
C GLN A 40 0.96 8.63 -5.10
N SER A 41 0.12 7.82 -4.43
CA SER A 41 -0.52 6.67 -5.04
C SER A 41 -1.78 7.09 -5.80
N PRO A 42 -2.08 6.51 -6.97
CA PRO A 42 -3.30 6.81 -7.71
C PRO A 42 -4.57 6.32 -7.00
N TYR A 43 -4.46 5.38 -6.11
CA TYR A 43 -5.58 4.91 -5.30
C TYR A 43 -5.13 4.38 -3.93
N LEU A 44 -6.03 4.47 -2.97
CA LEU A 44 -5.91 3.89 -1.65
C LEU A 44 -7.27 3.30 -1.27
N VAL A 45 -7.29 2.08 -0.76
CA VAL A 45 -8.50 1.39 -0.29
C VAL A 45 -8.27 0.91 1.13
N ASN A 46 -9.21 1.23 2.01
CA ASN A 46 -9.27 0.70 3.37
C ASN A 46 -10.63 0.04 3.58
N ALA A 47 -10.65 -1.17 4.11
CA ALA A 47 -11.85 -1.88 4.48
C ALA A 47 -11.69 -2.46 5.88
N GLY A 48 -12.64 -2.21 6.77
CA GLY A 48 -12.65 -2.76 8.13
C GLY A 48 -13.98 -3.41 8.43
N LEU A 49 -13.97 -4.65 8.88
CA LEU A 49 -15.12 -5.37 9.39
C LEU A 49 -14.90 -5.67 10.86
N PHE A 50 -15.81 -5.22 11.70
CA PHE A 50 -15.76 -5.41 13.14
C PHE A 50 -17.01 -6.11 13.62
N TYR A 51 -16.82 -6.99 14.57
CA TYR A 51 -17.89 -7.61 15.36
C TYR A 51 -17.67 -7.27 16.81
N GLN A 52 -18.70 -6.78 17.48
CA GLN A 52 -18.65 -6.47 18.90
C GLN A 52 -19.93 -6.91 19.60
N THR A 53 -19.78 -7.61 20.72
CA THR A 53 -20.90 -7.99 21.58
C THR A 53 -20.59 -7.70 23.04
N GLU A 54 -21.40 -6.81 23.64
CA GLU A 54 -21.26 -6.45 25.04
C GLU A 54 -21.58 -7.60 25.98
N LYS A 55 -22.62 -8.40 25.65
CA LYS A 55 -23.06 -9.54 26.47
C LYS A 55 -21.94 -10.58 26.67
N ALA A 56 -21.18 -10.85 25.62
CA ALA A 56 -20.07 -11.78 25.69
C ALA A 56 -18.73 -11.10 25.99
N GLY A 57 -18.66 -9.76 25.97
CA GLY A 57 -17.43 -9.00 26.12
C GLY A 57 -16.40 -9.32 25.05
N VAL A 58 -16.84 -9.62 23.81
CA VAL A 58 -15.98 -10.01 22.69
C VAL A 58 -15.98 -8.92 21.65
N MET A 59 -14.80 -8.58 21.16
CA MET A 59 -14.61 -7.79 19.95
C MET A 59 -13.65 -8.53 19.01
N ALA A 60 -14.01 -8.60 17.74
CA ALA A 60 -13.17 -9.12 16.66
C ALA A 60 -13.18 -8.11 15.51
N GLY A 61 -12.04 -7.89 14.88
CA GLY A 61 -11.93 -6.98 13.74
C GLY A 61 -10.92 -7.46 12.73
N VAL A 62 -11.22 -7.20 11.46
CA VAL A 62 -10.33 -7.42 10.33
C VAL A 62 -10.23 -6.11 9.58
N LEU A 63 -9.00 -5.65 9.33
CA LEU A 63 -8.71 -4.43 8.58
C LEU A 63 -7.84 -4.80 7.38
N TYR A 64 -8.31 -4.40 6.21
CA TYR A 64 -7.59 -4.53 4.96
C TYR A 64 -7.20 -3.16 4.45
N ASN A 65 -5.95 -3.01 4.02
CA ASN A 65 -5.44 -1.81 3.39
C ASN A 65 -4.75 -2.18 2.08
N ARG A 66 -5.01 -1.40 1.03
CA ARG A 66 -4.29 -1.49 -0.24
C ARG A 66 -3.87 -0.12 -0.70
N ILE A 67 -2.58 0.00 -1.01
CA ILE A 67 -1.99 1.18 -1.63
C ILE A 67 -1.56 0.85 -3.06
N GLY A 68 -1.82 1.74 -4.01
CA GLY A 68 -1.41 1.57 -5.40
C GLY A 68 0.07 1.89 -5.64
N LYS A 69 0.54 1.62 -6.85
CA LYS A 69 1.90 1.95 -7.32
C LYS A 69 2.18 3.45 -7.14
N ARG A 70 3.36 3.82 -6.60
CA ARG A 70 3.77 5.22 -6.44
C ARG A 70 5.26 5.41 -6.72
N ILE A 71 5.63 6.61 -7.15
CA ILE A 71 7.03 7.01 -7.32
C ILE A 71 7.61 7.29 -5.93
N VAL A 72 8.71 6.63 -5.58
CA VAL A 72 9.43 6.84 -4.31
C VAL A 72 10.79 7.50 -4.51
N GLY A 73 11.36 7.37 -5.70
CA GLY A 73 12.60 8.04 -6.10
C GLY A 73 12.45 8.59 -7.50
N ILE A 74 12.86 9.84 -7.67
CA ILE A 74 12.83 10.53 -8.97
C ILE A 74 14.11 10.19 -9.71
N GLY A 75 13.95 9.72 -10.94
CA GLY A 75 15.02 9.51 -11.88
C GLY A 75 15.31 10.75 -12.73
N ARG A 76 16.23 10.59 -13.67
CA ARG A 76 16.58 11.56 -14.69
C ARG A 76 16.81 10.86 -16.00
N SER A 77 16.08 11.26 -17.02
CA SER A 77 16.21 10.72 -18.37
C SER A 77 16.39 11.86 -19.34
N ASP A 78 17.59 11.92 -19.94
CA ASP A 78 17.99 12.96 -20.88
C ASP A 78 18.25 12.34 -22.27
N MET A 79 17.78 13.00 -23.33
CA MET A 79 18.15 12.70 -24.69
C MET A 79 19.41 13.48 -25.08
N SER A 80 20.32 12.85 -25.84
CA SER A 80 21.43 13.57 -26.45
C SER A 80 20.95 14.36 -27.68
N VAL A 81 21.74 15.35 -28.07
CA VAL A 81 21.60 16.00 -29.38
C VAL A 81 21.79 14.92 -30.46
N GLY A 82 20.71 14.56 -31.14
CA GLY A 82 20.67 13.46 -32.13
C GLY A 82 19.68 12.33 -31.82
N GLY A 83 18.96 12.42 -30.67
CA GLY A 83 17.85 11.52 -30.35
C GLY A 83 18.22 10.20 -29.68
N SER A 84 19.51 9.93 -29.43
CA SER A 84 19.91 8.73 -28.66
C SER A 84 19.72 8.94 -27.16
N ILE A 85 19.38 7.88 -26.44
CA ILE A 85 19.29 7.90 -24.98
C ILE A 85 20.72 8.00 -24.40
N ASN A 86 21.01 9.13 -23.77
CA ASN A 86 22.36 9.39 -23.24
C ASN A 86 22.50 8.95 -21.77
N ASN A 87 21.45 9.15 -20.99
CA ASN A 87 21.41 8.78 -19.58
C ASN A 87 19.94 8.48 -19.19
N ASP A 88 19.62 7.23 -18.96
CA ASP A 88 18.32 6.83 -18.45
C ASP A 88 18.47 6.31 -17.02
N ILE A 89 18.22 7.21 -16.05
CA ILE A 89 18.06 6.83 -14.65
C ILE A 89 16.56 6.91 -14.39
N PRO A 90 15.83 5.79 -14.50
CA PRO A 90 14.37 5.82 -14.42
C PRO A 90 13.88 6.07 -13.00
N ASP A 91 12.65 6.56 -12.89
CA ASP A 91 11.95 6.68 -11.62
C ASP A 91 11.88 5.33 -10.92
N MET A 92 12.05 5.35 -9.60
CA MET A 92 11.88 4.17 -8.75
C MET A 92 10.44 4.15 -8.21
N TYR A 93 9.77 3.04 -8.47
CA TYR A 93 8.39 2.81 -8.06
C TYR A 93 8.32 1.79 -6.91
N GLU A 94 7.57 2.12 -5.89
CA GLU A 94 7.03 1.14 -4.96
C GLU A 94 5.79 0.49 -5.60
N MET A 95 5.80 -0.84 -5.67
CA MET A 95 4.70 -1.61 -6.28
C MET A 95 3.50 -1.68 -5.32
N PRO A 96 2.29 -1.96 -5.82
CA PRO A 96 1.11 -2.05 -4.97
C PRO A 96 1.32 -3.02 -3.80
N HIS A 97 0.86 -2.61 -2.62
CA HIS A 97 1.02 -3.37 -1.38
C HIS A 97 -0.33 -3.59 -0.69
N ASP A 98 -0.54 -4.81 -0.23
CA ASP A 98 -1.72 -5.25 0.51
C ASP A 98 -1.31 -5.58 1.95
N ALA A 99 -2.05 -5.06 2.92
CA ALA A 99 -1.89 -5.39 4.33
C ALA A 99 -3.22 -5.84 4.94
N LEU A 100 -3.16 -6.83 5.80
CA LEU A 100 -4.32 -7.35 6.55
C LEU A 100 -3.96 -7.44 8.02
N ASP A 101 -4.73 -6.73 8.84
CA ASP A 101 -4.60 -6.76 10.29
C ASP A 101 -5.81 -7.46 10.91
N ILE A 102 -5.58 -8.20 11.99
CA ILE A 102 -6.61 -8.86 12.78
C ILE A 102 -6.49 -8.40 14.23
N VAL A 103 -7.61 -8.03 14.82
CA VAL A 103 -7.70 -7.70 16.23
C VAL A 103 -8.77 -8.58 16.89
N LEU A 104 -8.42 -9.15 18.03
CA LEU A 104 -9.34 -9.91 18.89
C LEU A 104 -9.22 -9.38 20.31
N SER A 105 -10.35 -9.14 20.96
CA SER A 105 -10.37 -8.75 22.37
C SER A 105 -11.47 -9.51 23.11
N LYS A 106 -11.17 -9.88 24.33
CA LYS A 106 -12.11 -10.54 25.24
C LYS A 106 -12.02 -9.92 26.63
N LYS A 107 -13.16 -9.47 27.12
CA LYS A 107 -13.35 -9.03 28.49
C LYS A 107 -13.82 -10.20 29.38
N PHE A 108 -13.14 -10.38 30.49
CA PHE A 108 -13.49 -11.34 31.54
C PHE A 108 -14.00 -10.54 32.77
N GLY A 109 -15.32 -10.49 32.88
CA GLY A 109 -15.95 -9.64 33.88
C GLY A 109 -15.69 -8.15 33.61
N LYS A 110 -15.54 -7.36 34.68
CA LYS A 110 -15.29 -5.92 34.59
C LYS A 110 -13.80 -5.57 34.75
N GLN A 111 -12.99 -6.52 35.17
CA GLN A 111 -11.63 -6.25 35.64
C GLN A 111 -10.54 -6.65 34.65
N VAL A 112 -10.74 -7.64 33.80
CA VAL A 112 -9.67 -8.16 32.94
C VAL A 112 -10.08 -8.08 31.48
N GLU A 113 -9.19 -7.52 30.66
CA GLU A 113 -9.31 -7.56 29.20
C GLU A 113 -8.05 -8.16 28.58
N VAL A 114 -8.22 -9.13 27.71
CA VAL A 114 -7.15 -9.74 26.91
C VAL A 114 -7.34 -9.34 25.48
N LYS A 115 -6.29 -8.80 24.83
CA LYS A 115 -6.31 -8.34 23.45
C LYS A 115 -5.16 -8.94 22.66
N LEU A 116 -5.47 -9.53 21.52
CA LEU A 116 -4.52 -10.03 20.53
C LEU A 116 -4.60 -9.16 19.28
N ASN A 117 -3.46 -8.64 18.83
CA ASN A 117 -3.33 -7.96 17.56
C ASN A 117 -2.34 -8.73 16.69
N ALA A 118 -2.75 -9.07 15.47
CA ALA A 118 -1.89 -9.61 14.42
C ALA A 118 -1.84 -8.61 13.28
N LYS A 119 -0.67 -8.03 13.01
CA LYS A 119 -0.47 -7.05 11.95
C LYS A 119 0.22 -7.69 10.76
N ASP A 120 -0.20 -7.23 9.58
CA ASP A 120 0.32 -7.67 8.28
C ASP A 120 0.32 -9.20 8.13
N VAL A 121 -0.85 -9.83 8.38
CA VAL A 121 -1.01 -11.30 8.33
C VAL A 121 -0.71 -11.86 6.94
N ILE A 122 -0.97 -11.09 5.88
CA ILE A 122 -0.61 -11.45 4.50
C ILE A 122 0.91 -11.58 4.38
N GLY A 123 1.66 -10.62 4.95
CA GLY A 123 3.12 -10.60 4.90
C GLY A 123 3.65 -10.48 3.48
N GLN A 124 3.03 -9.61 2.67
CA GLN A 124 3.46 -9.36 1.31
C GLN A 124 4.81 -8.64 1.31
N ASP A 125 5.71 -9.05 0.40
CA ASP A 125 6.97 -8.34 0.21
C ASP A 125 6.74 -6.92 -0.33
N ALA A 126 7.46 -5.96 0.22
CA ALA A 126 7.60 -4.64 -0.37
C ALA A 126 8.58 -4.72 -1.55
N VAL A 127 8.09 -4.42 -2.75
CA VAL A 127 8.84 -4.55 -4.01
C VAL A 127 9.01 -3.18 -4.64
N PHE A 128 10.26 -2.85 -4.98
CA PHE A 128 10.62 -1.62 -5.66
C PHE A 128 11.18 -1.94 -7.03
N LYS A 129 10.70 -1.25 -8.05
CA LYS A 129 11.08 -1.48 -9.44
C LYS A 129 11.46 -0.18 -10.14
N GLN A 130 12.35 -0.32 -11.11
CA GLN A 130 12.68 0.69 -12.11
C GLN A 130 12.43 0.12 -13.50
N PHE A 131 12.23 1.00 -14.48
CA PHE A 131 11.93 0.65 -15.86
C PHE A 131 12.91 1.38 -16.79
N PRO A 132 14.23 1.00 -16.78
CA PRO A 132 15.20 1.61 -17.65
C PRO A 132 14.87 1.38 -19.11
N ARG A 133 15.11 2.41 -19.93
CA ARG A 133 14.95 2.37 -21.38
C ARG A 133 16.32 2.33 -22.04
N PHE A 134 16.47 1.53 -23.04
CA PHE A 134 17.68 1.42 -23.81
C PHE A 134 17.35 1.18 -25.29
N GLU A 135 18.29 1.54 -26.16
CA GLU A 135 18.17 1.31 -27.59
C GLU A 135 18.63 -0.11 -27.90
N ASP A 136 17.79 -0.90 -28.59
CA ASP A 136 18.15 -2.25 -29.03
C ASP A 136 19.03 -2.22 -30.30
N ALA A 137 19.47 -3.39 -30.77
CA ALA A 137 20.32 -3.52 -31.96
C ALA A 137 19.66 -3.00 -33.26
N ASN A 138 18.36 -2.77 -33.26
CA ASN A 138 17.58 -2.23 -34.38
C ASN A 138 17.30 -0.73 -34.26
N GLY A 139 17.81 -0.06 -33.23
CA GLY A 139 17.57 1.35 -32.95
C GLY A 139 16.21 1.62 -32.32
N GLN A 140 15.55 0.59 -31.75
CA GLN A 140 14.25 0.76 -31.06
C GLN A 140 14.45 0.95 -29.57
N ILE A 141 13.70 1.89 -28.97
CA ILE A 141 13.69 2.10 -27.53
C ILE A 141 12.85 1.00 -26.86
N VAL A 142 13.52 0.18 -26.04
CA VAL A 142 12.92 -0.91 -25.30
C VAL A 142 12.97 -0.62 -23.80
N GLU A 143 11.86 -0.81 -23.11
CA GLU A 143 11.77 -0.70 -21.64
C GLU A 143 11.97 -2.08 -21.01
N ARG A 144 12.76 -2.16 -19.94
CA ARG A 144 13.02 -3.38 -19.20
C ARG A 144 12.64 -3.22 -17.73
N GLU A 145 11.84 -4.13 -17.22
CA GLU A 145 11.53 -4.16 -15.80
C GLU A 145 12.73 -4.64 -14.98
N GLN A 146 13.13 -3.88 -13.97
CA GLN A 146 14.20 -4.23 -13.03
C GLN A 146 13.73 -4.08 -11.59
N THR A 147 13.82 -5.14 -10.80
CA THR A 147 13.61 -5.07 -9.36
C THR A 147 14.86 -4.52 -8.69
N THR A 148 14.76 -3.34 -8.07
CA THR A 148 15.89 -2.67 -7.41
C THR A 148 15.99 -3.03 -5.94
N LYS A 149 14.84 -3.27 -5.28
CA LYS A 149 14.78 -3.63 -3.86
C LYS A 149 13.57 -4.51 -3.60
N ARG A 150 13.75 -5.49 -2.72
CA ARG A 150 12.69 -6.36 -2.21
C ARG A 150 12.99 -6.72 -0.76
N PHE A 151 12.00 -6.59 0.10
CA PHE A 151 12.13 -7.04 1.50
C PHE A 151 10.76 -7.37 2.07
N ALA A 152 10.74 -8.26 3.06
CA ALA A 152 9.57 -8.59 3.85
C ALA A 152 9.47 -7.61 5.04
N PRO A 153 8.40 -6.80 5.17
CA PRO A 153 8.19 -5.95 6.35
C PRO A 153 8.08 -6.76 7.65
N GLY A 154 7.59 -7.99 7.52
CA GLY A 154 7.39 -8.91 8.63
C GLY A 154 6.01 -8.78 9.26
N ARG A 155 5.60 -9.88 9.91
CA ARG A 155 4.34 -9.97 10.67
C ARG A 155 4.60 -9.64 12.11
N SER A 156 3.65 -8.98 12.76
CA SER A 156 3.76 -8.64 14.18
C SER A 156 2.56 -9.17 14.94
N PHE A 157 2.84 -9.83 16.07
CA PHE A 157 1.82 -10.35 16.99
C PHE A 157 2.02 -9.72 18.37
N THR A 158 0.96 -9.13 18.90
CA THR A 158 1.00 -8.50 20.21
C THR A 158 -0.14 -9.03 21.08
N LEU A 159 0.20 -9.53 22.25
CA LEU A 159 -0.75 -9.91 23.29
C LEU A 159 -0.70 -8.86 24.41
N SER A 160 -1.84 -8.31 24.75
CA SER A 160 -1.99 -7.34 25.83
C SER A 160 -2.99 -7.85 26.86
N VAL A 161 -2.68 -7.68 28.14
CA VAL A 161 -3.58 -7.96 29.26
C VAL A 161 -3.74 -6.67 30.07
N SER A 162 -4.96 -6.19 30.19
CA SER A 162 -5.31 -4.99 30.95
C SER A 162 -6.10 -5.39 32.19
N ILE A 163 -5.72 -4.88 33.35
CA ILE A 163 -6.41 -5.10 34.62
C ILE A 163 -6.91 -3.75 35.12
N HIS A 164 -8.21 -3.65 35.34
CA HIS A 164 -8.87 -2.48 35.91
C HIS A 164 -9.18 -2.77 37.40
N LEU A 165 -8.59 -2.00 38.29
CA LEU A 165 -8.74 -2.10 39.75
C LEU A 165 -9.89 -1.23 40.24
#